data_44e89202d9a59e5f95bd82a289144f43
#
_entry.id   44e89202d9a59e5f95bd82a289144f43
#
_cell.length_a   1.000
_cell.length_b   1.000
_cell.length_c   1.000
_cell.angle_alpha   90.00
_cell.angle_beta   90.00
_cell.angle_gamma   90.00
#
_symmetry.space_group_name_H-M   'P 1'
#
loop_
_entity.id
_entity.type
_entity.pdbx_description
1 polymer ?
#
loop_
_entity_poly.entity_id
_entity_poly.type
_entity_poly.pdbx_seq_one_letter_code
_entity_poly.pdbx_strand_id
1 'polypeptide(L)' 'MTEKIGQTETENWAQEMLVCRQIVREISKFGVNQNQLLNIIKLLAMELEDHETLVAISAVVKEALEGAQVSSNIITMV' A
#
# COMPACT_ATOMS: atom_id res chain seq x y z
N MET A 1 3.31 1.59 -31.00
CA MET A 1 3.18 1.53 -29.61
C MET A 1 2.57 2.78 -28.99
N THR A 2 3.21 3.89 -29.18
CA THR A 2 2.74 5.12 -28.59
C THR A 2 1.41 5.57 -29.17
N GLU A 3 1.16 5.22 -30.39
CA GLU A 3 -0.05 5.65 -31.07
C GLU A 3 -1.29 5.05 -30.44
N LYS A 4 -1.16 3.95 -29.75
CA LYS A 4 -2.31 3.34 -29.12
C LYS A 4 -2.40 3.65 -27.65
N ILE A 5 -1.63 4.57 -27.22
CA ILE A 5 -1.50 4.81 -25.80
C ILE A 5 -2.83 5.16 -25.16
N GLY A 6 -3.62 6.03 -25.76
CA GLY A 6 -4.87 6.46 -25.15
C GLY A 6 -5.78 5.29 -24.86
N GLN A 7 -6.10 4.54 -25.89
CA GLN A 7 -7.00 3.42 -25.75
C GLN A 7 -6.33 2.28 -24.98
N THR A 8 -5.07 2.03 -25.31
CA THR A 8 -4.32 0.96 -24.70
C THR A 8 -4.09 1.22 -23.22
N GLU A 9 -3.90 2.47 -22.84
CA GLU A 9 -3.69 2.78 -21.45
C GLU A 9 -4.90 2.42 -20.60
N THR A 10 -6.10 2.69 -21.10
CA THR A 10 -7.30 2.35 -20.37
C THR A 10 -7.40 0.85 -20.17
N GLU A 11 -7.15 0.09 -21.22
CA GLU A 11 -7.21 -1.35 -21.14
C GLU A 11 -6.12 -1.90 -20.22
N ASN A 12 -4.90 -1.37 -20.38
CA ASN A 12 -3.79 -1.82 -19.56
C ASN A 12 -4.03 -1.51 -18.09
N TRP A 13 -4.58 -0.32 -17.82
CA TRP A 13 -4.87 0.04 -16.44
C TRP A 13 -5.85 -0.93 -15.82
N ALA A 14 -6.90 -1.28 -16.57
CA ALA A 14 -7.91 -2.20 -16.04
C ALA A 14 -7.31 -3.56 -15.76
N GLN A 15 -6.47 -4.05 -16.66
CA GLN A 15 -5.84 -5.35 -16.46
C GLN A 15 -4.86 -5.31 -15.30
N GLU A 16 -4.11 -4.23 -15.18
CA GLU A 16 -3.19 -4.09 -14.06
C GLU A 16 -3.92 -4.07 -12.73
N MET A 17 -5.07 -3.40 -12.71
CA MET A 17 -5.86 -3.37 -11.49
C MET A 17 -6.38 -4.75 -11.12
N LEU A 18 -6.74 -5.55 -12.12
CA LEU A 18 -7.18 -6.91 -11.84
C LEU A 18 -6.07 -7.72 -11.19
N VAL A 19 -4.85 -7.59 -11.72
CA VAL A 19 -3.72 -8.29 -11.14
C VAL A 19 -3.49 -7.81 -9.72
N CYS A 20 -3.52 -6.50 -9.52
CA CYS A 20 -3.31 -5.95 -8.17
C CYS A 20 -4.35 -6.46 -7.20
N ARG A 21 -5.61 -6.53 -7.63
CA ARG A 21 -6.67 -7.05 -6.77
C ARG A 21 -6.46 -8.50 -6.43
N GLN A 22 -5.94 -9.28 -7.38
CA GLN A 22 -5.63 -10.67 -7.11
C GLN A 22 -4.54 -10.79 -6.06
N ILE A 23 -3.52 -9.94 -6.17
CA ILE A 23 -2.43 -9.95 -5.20
C ILE A 23 -2.96 -9.58 -3.82
N VAL A 24 -3.79 -8.55 -3.75
CA VAL A 24 -4.37 -8.14 -2.48
C VAL A 24 -5.22 -9.26 -1.89
N ARG A 25 -5.96 -9.97 -2.74
CA ARG A 25 -6.73 -11.11 -2.26
C ARG A 25 -5.83 -12.15 -1.63
N GLU A 26 -4.72 -12.45 -2.29
CA GLU A 26 -3.80 -13.44 -1.74
C GLU A 26 -3.26 -12.98 -0.39
N ILE A 27 -2.92 -11.71 -0.29
CA ILE A 27 -2.45 -11.17 0.98
C ILE A 27 -3.53 -11.32 2.04
N SER A 28 -4.78 -11.01 1.69
CA SER A 28 -5.88 -11.07 2.64
C SER A 28 -6.11 -12.49 3.13
N LYS A 29 -5.81 -13.48 2.30
CA LYS A 29 -5.98 -14.88 2.70
C LYS A 29 -5.07 -15.26 3.86
N PHE A 30 -3.98 -14.54 4.04
CA PHE A 30 -3.10 -14.80 5.17
C PHE A 30 -3.68 -14.34 6.49
N GLY A 31 -4.77 -13.58 6.45
CA GLY A 31 -5.37 -13.11 7.68
C GLY A 31 -4.58 -12.04 8.38
N VAL A 32 -4.03 -11.10 7.62
CA VAL A 32 -3.21 -10.04 8.20
C VAL A 32 -4.10 -9.01 8.90
N ASN A 33 -3.57 -8.43 9.96
CA ASN A 33 -4.26 -7.35 10.66
C ASN A 33 -3.83 -6.01 10.09
N GLN A 34 -4.38 -4.92 10.64
CA GLN A 34 -4.12 -3.60 10.10
C GLN A 34 -2.66 -3.20 10.21
N ASN A 35 -2.03 -3.49 11.34
CA ASN A 35 -0.62 -3.16 11.50
C ASN A 35 0.23 -3.90 10.48
N GLN A 36 -0.09 -5.17 10.25
CA GLN A 36 0.63 -5.93 9.25
C GLN A 36 0.42 -5.36 7.86
N LEU A 37 -0.81 -4.94 7.55
CA LEU A 37 -1.07 -4.32 6.26
C LEU A 37 -0.27 -3.04 6.09
N LEU A 38 -0.21 -2.21 7.11
CA LEU A 38 0.57 -0.98 7.04
C LEU A 38 2.04 -1.27 6.81
N ASN A 39 2.56 -2.28 7.48
CA ASN A 39 3.96 -2.64 7.27
C ASN A 39 4.18 -3.21 5.88
N ILE A 40 3.22 -3.95 5.35
CA ILE A 40 3.33 -4.45 3.98
C ILE A 40 3.35 -3.28 3.01
N ILE A 41 2.50 -2.29 3.24
CA ILE A 41 2.49 -1.11 2.38
C ILE A 41 3.85 -0.42 2.42
N LYS A 42 4.43 -0.30 3.61
CA LYS A 42 5.74 0.31 3.74
C LYS A 42 6.81 -0.48 2.98
N LEU A 43 6.78 -1.78 3.13
CA LEU A 43 7.76 -2.62 2.45
C LEU A 43 7.60 -2.55 0.95
N LEU A 44 6.35 -2.53 0.48
CA LEU A 44 6.10 -2.39 -0.94
C LEU A 44 6.55 -1.03 -1.46
N ALA A 45 6.37 0.01 -0.65
CA ALA A 45 6.80 1.34 -1.05
C ALA A 45 8.31 1.37 -1.30
N MET A 46 9.06 0.55 -0.59
CA MET A 46 10.50 0.51 -0.78
C MET A 46 10.90 -0.07 -2.11
N GLU A 47 9.98 -0.73 -2.81
CA GLU A 47 10.23 -1.24 -4.14
C GLU A 47 9.98 -0.21 -5.22
N LEU A 48 9.45 0.95 -4.85
CA LEU A 48 9.18 1.99 -5.83
C LEU A 48 10.47 2.62 -6.30
N GLU A 49 10.49 2.98 -7.59
CA GLU A 49 11.66 3.61 -8.16
C GLU A 49 11.73 5.09 -7.83
N ASP A 50 10.57 5.70 -7.63
CA ASP A 50 10.50 7.12 -7.36
C ASP A 50 10.73 7.38 -5.88
N HIS A 51 11.83 8.04 -5.58
CA HIS A 51 12.23 8.27 -4.20
C HIS A 51 11.23 9.15 -3.46
N GLU A 52 10.71 10.17 -4.12
CA GLU A 52 9.77 11.08 -3.48
C GLU A 52 8.51 10.35 -3.05
N THR A 53 7.98 9.51 -3.93
CA THR A 53 6.79 8.75 -3.61
C THR A 53 7.07 7.76 -2.48
N LEU A 54 8.22 7.13 -2.52
CA LEU A 54 8.61 6.20 -1.47
C LEU A 54 8.62 6.91 -0.12
N VAL A 55 9.24 8.07 -0.06
CA VAL A 55 9.33 8.82 1.19
C VAL A 55 7.95 9.25 1.66
N ALA A 56 7.12 9.74 0.74
CA ALA A 56 5.79 10.21 1.10
C ALA A 56 4.94 9.10 1.68
N ILE A 57 4.93 7.94 1.02
CA ILE A 57 4.14 6.81 1.48
C ILE A 57 4.67 6.31 2.81
N SER A 58 5.98 6.21 2.93
CA SER A 58 6.59 5.73 4.17
C SER A 58 6.26 6.64 5.34
N ALA A 59 6.23 7.94 5.10
CA ALA A 59 5.89 8.90 6.15
C ALA A 59 4.45 8.72 6.61
N VAL A 60 3.53 8.54 5.67
CA VAL A 60 2.12 8.35 6.02
C VAL A 60 1.95 7.06 6.81
N VAL A 61 2.59 6.00 6.36
CA VAL A 61 2.49 4.71 7.06
C VAL A 61 3.07 4.83 8.47
N LYS A 62 4.20 5.50 8.60
CA LYS A 62 4.82 5.68 9.90
C LYS A 62 3.89 6.42 10.85
N GLU A 63 3.26 7.47 10.36
CA GLU A 63 2.30 8.20 11.18
C GLU A 63 1.15 7.31 11.61
N ALA A 64 0.64 6.52 10.68
CA ALA A 64 -0.47 5.63 11.00
C ALA A 64 -0.08 4.61 12.07
N LEU A 65 1.12 4.06 11.94
CA LEU A 65 1.59 3.09 12.93
C LEU A 65 1.82 3.73 14.28
N GLU A 66 2.42 4.91 14.30
CA GLU A 66 2.68 5.60 15.54
C GLU A 66 1.39 6.06 16.21
N GLY A 67 0.44 6.51 15.39
CA GLY A 67 -0.85 6.88 15.93
C GLY A 67 -1.55 5.72 16.60
N ALA A 68 -1.49 4.55 15.97
CA ALA A 68 -2.09 3.37 16.55
C ALA A 68 -1.41 3.01 17.87
N GLN A 69 -0.09 3.12 17.93
CA GLN A 69 0.64 2.83 19.13
C GLN A 69 0.31 3.81 20.24
N VAL A 70 0.20 5.08 19.88
CA VAL A 70 -0.15 6.09 20.88
C VAL A 70 -1.54 5.80 21.44
N SER A 71 -2.47 5.44 20.58
CA SER A 71 -3.80 5.08 21.04
C SER A 71 -3.76 3.91 21.98
N SER A 72 -2.97 2.91 21.63
CA SER A 72 -2.83 1.74 22.51
C SER A 72 -2.23 2.14 23.84
N ASN A 73 -1.23 2.98 23.84
CA ASN A 73 -0.60 3.42 25.07
C ASN A 73 -1.58 4.17 25.94
N ILE A 74 -2.38 5.01 25.34
CA ILE A 74 -3.38 5.77 26.09
C ILE A 74 -4.34 4.81 26.77
N ILE A 75 -4.81 3.82 26.03
CA ILE A 75 -5.72 2.83 26.57
C ILE A 75 -5.05 2.08 27.72
N THR A 76 -3.79 1.74 27.53
CA THR A 76 -3.07 0.99 28.53
C THR A 76 -2.91 1.78 29.82
N MET A 77 -2.68 3.08 29.68
CA MET A 77 -2.46 3.90 30.86
C MET A 77 -3.74 4.19 31.63
N VAL A 78 -4.86 4.04 30.98
CA VAL A 78 -6.13 4.25 31.65
C VAL A 78 -6.55 3.00 32.40
#